data_e98f760b0c8da5715839c87863bffdae
#
_entry.id   e98f760b0c8da5715839c87863bffdae
#
_cell.length_a   1.000
_cell.length_b   1.000
_cell.length_c   1.000
_cell.angle_alpha   90.00
_cell.angle_beta   90.00
_cell.angle_gamma   90.00
#
_symmetry.space_group_name_H-M   'P 1'
#
loop_
_entity.id
_entity.type
_entity.pdbx_description
1 polymer ?
#
loop_
_entity_poly.entity_id
_entity_poly.type
_entity_poly.pdbx_seq_one_letter_code
_entity_poly.pdbx_strand_id
1 'polypeptide(L)'
;GYGYECDNNTIRNCKLGPNVAAEHVDIKEYTTGTTVENCTFDGTGMSGENYAKSFINIKGNDCVIRNNIGYRNGCTAIQRAIEQNNVADGWGQNAMVYGNKVYMDTATNALGKKMYFLNAWDCSATVWDNFMAYDGELFSVDNEDDQWDYYNCNLLTYGNK
;
A
#
# COMPACT_ATOMS: atom_id res chain seq x y z
N GLY A 1 0.63 7.10 17.85
CA GLY A 1 -0.04 6.68 19.07
C GLY A 1 -0.68 7.83 19.83
N TYR A 2 -1.65 7.51 20.64
CA TYR A 2 -2.38 8.50 21.42
C TYR A 2 -1.45 9.36 22.28
N GLY A 3 -1.44 10.68 22.03
CA GLY A 3 -0.77 11.67 22.85
C GLY A 3 0.73 11.88 22.61
N TYR A 4 1.33 11.19 21.62
CA TYR A 4 2.71 11.39 21.23
C TYR A 4 2.81 11.37 19.72
N GLU A 5 3.26 12.46 19.13
CA GLU A 5 3.58 12.55 17.71
C GLU A 5 4.91 11.83 17.46
N CYS A 6 4.94 11.02 16.41
CA CYS A 6 6.13 10.31 15.97
C CYS A 6 6.31 10.57 14.46
N ASP A 7 6.77 11.78 14.15
CA ASP A 7 6.78 12.32 12.81
C ASP A 7 8.11 12.11 12.07
N ASN A 8 8.06 12.26 10.76
CA ASN A 8 9.22 12.24 9.87
C ASN A 8 10.06 10.95 9.97
N ASN A 9 9.40 9.82 10.23
CA ASN A 9 10.08 8.54 10.25
C ASN A 9 10.50 8.12 8.84
N THR A 10 11.61 7.41 8.74
CA THR A 10 12.05 6.84 7.47
C THR A 10 12.38 5.36 7.63
N ILE A 11 11.74 4.52 6.80
CA ILE A 11 12.08 3.11 6.60
C ILE A 11 12.67 3.01 5.20
N ARG A 12 13.94 2.65 5.08
CA ARG A 12 14.60 2.58 3.78
C ARG A 12 15.60 1.44 3.66
N ASN A 13 15.73 0.93 2.44
CA ASN A 13 16.71 -0.10 2.10
C ASN A 13 16.58 -1.37 2.97
N CYS A 14 15.34 -1.69 3.37
CA CYS A 14 15.05 -2.83 4.25
C CYS A 14 14.43 -3.98 3.44
N LYS A 15 14.71 -5.20 3.89
CA LYS A 15 13.92 -6.37 3.52
C LYS A 15 13.00 -6.72 4.69
N LEU A 16 11.69 -6.71 4.45
CA LEU A 16 10.64 -6.94 5.44
C LEU A 16 9.89 -8.23 5.10
N GLY A 17 9.72 -9.09 6.06
CA GLY A 17 9.23 -10.46 5.87
C GLY A 17 10.37 -11.48 5.70
N PRO A 18 10.06 -12.76 5.47
CA PRO A 18 8.74 -13.41 5.50
C PRO A 18 8.15 -13.60 6.91
N ASN A 19 6.96 -14.24 6.97
CA ASN A 19 6.29 -14.66 8.21
C ASN A 19 5.92 -13.53 9.16
N VAL A 20 5.46 -12.40 8.63
CA VAL A 20 4.88 -11.33 9.44
C VAL A 20 3.42 -11.65 9.81
N ALA A 21 2.97 -11.18 10.97
CA ALA A 21 1.63 -11.45 11.45
C ALA A 21 0.58 -10.57 10.76
N ALA A 22 0.90 -9.31 10.52
CA ALA A 22 0.03 -8.32 9.93
C ALA A 22 0.70 -7.63 8.72
N GLU A 23 0.40 -6.37 8.44
CA GLU A 23 1.10 -5.60 7.41
C GLU A 23 2.61 -5.50 7.71
N HIS A 24 3.43 -5.46 6.67
CA HIS A 24 4.87 -5.26 6.83
C HIS A 24 5.18 -3.87 7.38
N VAL A 25 4.35 -2.88 7.04
CA VAL A 25 4.41 -1.53 7.59
C VAL A 25 2.99 -1.02 7.85
N ASP A 26 2.70 -0.63 9.08
CA ASP A 26 1.45 0.01 9.48
C ASP A 26 1.77 1.42 10.03
N ILE A 27 1.54 2.44 9.19
CA ILE A 27 1.75 3.85 9.52
C ILE A 27 0.49 4.35 10.22
N LYS A 28 0.59 4.56 11.52
CA LYS A 28 -0.57 4.91 12.35
C LYS A 28 -1.01 6.35 12.16
N GLU A 29 -2.28 6.57 12.44
CA GLU A 29 -2.83 7.91 12.67
C GLU A 29 -2.04 8.65 13.75
N TYR A 30 -2.11 9.95 13.75
CA TYR A 30 -1.31 10.86 14.59
C TYR A 30 0.19 10.82 14.29
N THR A 31 0.57 10.42 13.07
CA THR A 31 1.93 10.55 12.55
C THR A 31 1.91 11.27 11.21
N THR A 32 2.92 12.09 10.96
CA THR A 32 3.04 12.91 9.75
C THR A 32 4.42 12.70 9.10
N GLY A 33 4.48 12.69 7.78
CA GLY A 33 5.74 12.72 7.03
C GLY A 33 6.55 11.42 7.05
N THR A 34 5.91 10.27 7.31
CA THR A 34 6.61 8.98 7.24
C THR A 34 6.95 8.61 5.80
N THR A 35 8.22 8.27 5.56
CA THR A 35 8.71 7.80 4.26
C THR A 35 9.07 6.31 4.31
N VAL A 36 8.56 5.53 3.34
CA VAL A 36 8.95 4.14 3.11
C VAL A 36 9.52 4.03 1.69
N GLU A 37 10.82 3.75 1.58
CA GLU A 37 11.49 3.80 0.29
C GLU A 37 12.53 2.71 0.08
N ASN A 38 12.68 2.27 -1.18
CA ASN A 38 13.69 1.30 -1.59
C ASN A 38 13.67 0.00 -0.74
N CYS A 39 12.50 -0.39 -0.26
CA CYS A 39 12.30 -1.59 0.54
C CYS A 39 11.81 -2.74 -0.32
N THR A 40 12.07 -3.96 0.16
CA THR A 40 11.50 -5.18 -0.41
C THR A 40 10.59 -5.84 0.61
N PHE A 41 9.36 -6.14 0.21
CA PHE A 41 8.36 -6.82 1.02
C PHE A 41 8.20 -8.26 0.54
N ASP A 42 8.37 -9.21 1.45
CA ASP A 42 8.17 -10.63 1.18
C ASP A 42 6.91 -11.12 1.90
N GLY A 43 5.85 -11.34 1.14
CA GLY A 43 4.54 -11.75 1.65
C GLY A 43 4.46 -13.20 2.10
N THR A 44 5.51 -14.00 1.87
CA THR A 44 5.50 -15.41 2.26
C THR A 44 5.11 -15.59 3.72
N GLY A 45 4.05 -16.36 3.97
CA GLY A 45 3.63 -16.72 5.33
C GLY A 45 3.04 -15.58 6.16
N MET A 46 2.68 -14.43 5.57
CA MET A 46 1.89 -13.41 6.27
C MET A 46 0.56 -14.00 6.70
N SER A 47 0.24 -13.93 8.00
CA SER A 47 -0.97 -14.58 8.53
C SER A 47 -2.23 -13.73 8.43
N GLY A 48 -2.12 -12.42 8.27
CA GLY A 48 -3.25 -11.50 8.13
C GLY A 48 -3.96 -11.19 9.44
N GLU A 49 -3.25 -11.19 10.56
CA GLU A 49 -3.78 -10.77 11.85
C GLU A 49 -4.30 -9.33 11.80
N ASN A 50 -5.25 -9.00 12.66
CA ASN A 50 -5.91 -7.68 12.69
C ASN A 50 -6.52 -7.26 11.34
N TYR A 51 -6.97 -8.23 10.55
CA TYR A 51 -7.55 -8.00 9.22
C TYR A 51 -6.57 -7.42 8.19
N ALA A 52 -5.28 -7.55 8.42
CA ALA A 52 -4.25 -7.10 7.49
C ALA A 52 -4.37 -7.79 6.12
N LYS A 53 -4.37 -6.99 5.04
CA LYS A 53 -4.57 -7.47 3.67
C LYS A 53 -3.60 -6.85 2.66
N SER A 54 -2.65 -6.06 3.13
CA SER A 54 -1.72 -5.29 2.29
C SER A 54 -0.29 -5.40 2.80
N PHE A 55 0.67 -4.99 1.98
CA PHE A 55 2.05 -4.81 2.44
C PHE A 55 2.18 -3.60 3.36
N ILE A 56 1.50 -2.51 3.00
CA ILE A 56 1.57 -1.23 3.71
C ILE A 56 0.15 -0.74 3.98
N ASN A 57 -0.10 -0.29 5.20
CA ASN A 57 -1.31 0.41 5.58
C ASN A 57 -0.97 1.84 6.01
N ILE A 58 -1.57 2.84 5.37
CA ILE A 58 -1.33 4.26 5.59
C ILE A 58 -2.53 4.85 6.34
N LYS A 59 -2.30 5.34 7.54
CA LYS A 59 -3.28 6.07 8.36
C LYS A 59 -2.76 7.44 8.77
N GLY A 60 -1.45 7.69 8.59
CA GLY A 60 -0.79 8.98 8.83
C GLY A 60 -0.98 9.95 7.67
N ASN A 61 -0.60 11.21 7.89
CA ASN A 61 -0.62 12.27 6.89
C ASN A 61 0.73 12.47 6.21
N ASP A 62 0.71 13.02 4.98
CA ASP A 62 1.89 13.42 4.22
C ASP A 62 2.94 12.29 4.06
N CYS A 63 2.45 11.05 3.97
CA CYS A 63 3.31 9.88 3.83
C CYS A 63 3.87 9.77 2.41
N VAL A 64 5.10 9.28 2.29
CA VAL A 64 5.75 9.02 0.99
C VAL A 64 6.09 7.54 0.88
N ILE A 65 5.48 6.85 -0.09
CA ILE A 65 5.70 5.43 -0.36
C ILE A 65 6.30 5.31 -1.76
N ARG A 66 7.60 5.06 -1.86
CA ARG A 66 8.27 5.13 -3.16
C ARG A 66 9.34 4.06 -3.40
N ASN A 67 9.47 3.65 -4.66
CA ASN A 67 10.54 2.78 -5.14
C ASN A 67 10.66 1.46 -4.36
N ASN A 68 9.53 0.94 -3.87
CA ASN A 68 9.51 -0.32 -3.15
C ASN A 68 9.17 -1.47 -4.11
N ILE A 69 9.54 -2.69 -3.71
CA ILE A 69 9.20 -3.92 -4.43
C ILE A 69 8.47 -4.85 -3.46
N GLY A 70 7.26 -5.29 -3.83
CA GLY A 70 6.46 -6.24 -3.06
C GLY A 70 6.30 -7.57 -3.80
N TYR A 71 6.47 -8.67 -3.10
CA TYR A 71 6.21 -10.04 -3.61
C TYR A 71 5.16 -10.71 -2.73
N ARG A 72 4.00 -11.02 -3.32
CA ARG A 72 2.92 -11.72 -2.63
C ARG A 72 3.31 -13.17 -2.31
N ASN A 73 4.01 -13.83 -3.22
CA ASN A 73 4.55 -15.19 -3.04
C ASN A 73 3.49 -16.21 -2.59
N GLY A 74 2.31 -16.19 -3.24
CA GLY A 74 1.20 -17.09 -2.94
C GLY A 74 0.46 -16.81 -1.63
N CYS A 75 0.79 -15.75 -0.89
CA CYS A 75 0.12 -15.39 0.36
C CYS A 75 -1.35 -15.04 0.13
N THR A 76 -2.27 -15.81 0.69
CA THR A 76 -3.71 -15.58 0.53
C THR A 76 -4.26 -14.42 1.36
N ALA A 77 -3.56 -13.98 2.38
CA ALA A 77 -3.94 -12.82 3.18
C ALA A 77 -3.80 -11.51 2.40
N ILE A 78 -2.76 -11.40 1.55
CA ILE A 78 -2.51 -10.18 0.76
C ILE A 78 -3.49 -10.13 -0.42
N GLN A 79 -4.34 -9.11 -0.46
CA GLN A 79 -5.37 -8.86 -1.47
C GLN A 79 -5.17 -7.53 -2.19
N ARG A 80 -4.30 -6.67 -1.67
CA ARG A 80 -3.94 -5.35 -2.21
C ARG A 80 -2.50 -5.02 -1.85
N ALA A 81 -1.88 -4.16 -2.63
CA ALA A 81 -0.50 -3.77 -2.34
C ALA A 81 -0.44 -2.75 -1.19
N ILE A 82 -1.28 -1.73 -1.29
CA ILE A 82 -1.35 -0.63 -0.33
C ILE A 82 -2.79 -0.43 0.11
N GLU A 83 -2.98 -0.19 1.40
CA GLU A 83 -4.22 0.25 2.00
C GLU A 83 -4.02 1.63 2.60
N GLN A 84 -4.99 2.53 2.40
CA GLN A 84 -4.97 3.88 2.98
C GLN A 84 -6.34 4.19 3.56
N ASN A 85 -6.38 4.52 4.84
CA ASN A 85 -7.62 4.70 5.56
C ASN A 85 -7.60 5.95 6.43
N ASN A 86 -8.69 6.71 6.40
CA ASN A 86 -9.02 7.66 7.44
C ASN A 86 -9.66 6.91 8.61
N VAL A 87 -8.87 6.60 9.62
CA VAL A 87 -9.35 5.93 10.86
C VAL A 87 -9.63 6.93 11.98
N ALA A 88 -9.25 8.18 11.80
CA ALA A 88 -9.54 9.31 12.68
C ALA A 88 -9.69 10.57 11.83
N ASP A 89 -10.59 11.46 12.21
CA ASP A 89 -10.92 12.66 11.45
C ASP A 89 -9.67 13.50 11.13
N GLY A 90 -9.50 13.85 9.86
CA GLY A 90 -8.35 14.60 9.34
C GLY A 90 -7.07 13.79 9.13
N TRP A 91 -7.09 12.46 9.30
CA TRP A 91 -5.93 11.60 9.09
C TRP A 91 -6.04 10.75 7.81
N GLY A 92 -4.94 10.12 7.41
CA GLY A 92 -4.86 9.38 6.15
C GLY A 92 -4.85 10.28 4.91
N GLN A 93 -4.31 11.50 5.00
CA GLN A 93 -4.37 12.49 3.94
C GLN A 93 -3.01 12.77 3.28
N ASN A 94 -3.07 13.21 2.03
CA ASN A 94 -1.94 13.72 1.24
C ASN A 94 -0.79 12.72 1.05
N ALA A 95 -1.05 11.43 0.93
CA ALA A 95 0.00 10.47 0.62
C ALA A 95 0.54 10.67 -0.80
N MET A 96 1.83 10.42 -0.99
CA MET A 96 2.49 10.31 -2.30
C MET A 96 2.96 8.87 -2.50
N VAL A 97 2.43 8.21 -3.54
CA VAL A 97 2.68 6.79 -3.80
C VAL A 97 3.22 6.64 -5.23
N TYR A 98 4.53 6.38 -5.39
CA TYR A 98 5.13 6.34 -6.73
C TYR A 98 6.35 5.44 -6.87
N GLY A 99 6.59 5.00 -8.10
CA GLY A 99 7.75 4.18 -8.44
C GLY A 99 7.75 2.80 -7.81
N ASN A 100 6.62 2.34 -7.27
CA ASN A 100 6.54 1.03 -6.63
C ASN A 100 6.21 -0.07 -7.65
N LYS A 101 6.70 -1.28 -7.39
CA LYS A 101 6.42 -2.45 -8.20
C LYS A 101 5.98 -3.61 -7.31
N VAL A 102 4.82 -4.19 -7.61
CA VAL A 102 4.27 -5.30 -6.82
C VAL A 102 3.93 -6.51 -7.68
N TYR A 103 4.35 -7.67 -7.23
CA TYR A 103 4.07 -8.95 -7.84
C TYR A 103 2.97 -9.65 -7.04
N MET A 104 1.74 -9.66 -7.61
CA MET A 104 0.53 -10.16 -6.93
C MET A 104 0.18 -11.61 -7.29
N ASP A 105 0.99 -12.28 -8.10
CA ASP A 105 0.84 -13.65 -8.62
C ASP A 105 -0.36 -13.80 -9.59
N THR A 106 -1.56 -13.41 -9.18
CA THR A 106 -2.81 -13.57 -9.94
C THR A 106 -3.64 -12.29 -9.94
N ALA A 107 -4.50 -12.12 -10.94
CA ALA A 107 -5.45 -11.00 -11.03
C ALA A 107 -6.57 -11.06 -9.98
N THR A 108 -6.88 -12.26 -9.50
CA THR A 108 -7.95 -12.49 -8.52
C THR A 108 -7.48 -13.38 -7.39
N ASN A 109 -8.07 -13.21 -6.20
CA ASN A 109 -7.85 -14.12 -5.08
C ASN A 109 -8.63 -15.46 -5.25
N ALA A 110 -8.46 -16.38 -4.32
CA ALA A 110 -9.12 -17.69 -4.34
C ALA A 110 -10.67 -17.63 -4.32
N LEU A 111 -11.26 -16.51 -3.96
CA LEU A 111 -12.71 -16.26 -4.00
C LEU A 111 -13.16 -15.57 -5.29
N GLY A 112 -12.27 -15.43 -6.29
CA GLY A 112 -12.55 -14.74 -7.54
C GLY A 112 -12.67 -13.22 -7.42
N LYS A 113 -12.24 -12.63 -6.29
CA LYS A 113 -12.25 -11.18 -6.11
C LYS A 113 -10.96 -10.59 -6.65
N LYS A 114 -11.08 -9.46 -7.33
CA LYS A 114 -9.97 -8.71 -7.92
C LYS A 114 -8.93 -8.34 -6.86
N MET A 115 -7.67 -8.38 -7.26
CA MET A 115 -6.54 -7.86 -6.48
C MET A 115 -6.32 -6.41 -6.86
N TYR A 116 -6.03 -5.55 -5.89
CA TYR A 116 -5.85 -4.11 -6.11
C TYR A 116 -4.42 -3.68 -5.79
N PHE A 117 -3.96 -2.64 -6.48
CA PHE A 117 -2.75 -1.93 -6.09
C PHE A 117 -3.03 -1.05 -4.87
N LEU A 118 -4.07 -0.22 -4.94
CA LEU A 118 -4.48 0.69 -3.86
C LEU A 118 -5.92 0.40 -3.45
N ASN A 119 -6.15 0.30 -2.15
CA ASN A 119 -7.47 0.37 -1.54
C ASN A 119 -7.53 1.57 -0.61
N ALA A 120 -8.44 2.51 -0.87
CA ALA A 120 -8.43 3.83 -0.24
C ALA A 120 -9.82 4.23 0.27
N TRP A 121 -9.91 4.72 1.53
CA TRP A 121 -11.16 5.10 2.18
C TRP A 121 -11.04 6.45 2.88
N ASP A 122 -11.91 7.42 2.51
CA ASP A 122 -12.02 8.75 3.09
C ASP A 122 -10.67 9.50 3.17
N CYS A 123 -9.83 9.37 2.15
CA CYS A 123 -8.45 9.84 2.17
C CYS A 123 -8.06 10.62 0.91
N SER A 124 -6.82 11.11 0.85
CA SER A 124 -6.28 11.75 -0.34
C SER A 124 -4.86 11.27 -0.64
N ALA A 125 -4.54 11.07 -1.90
CA ALA A 125 -3.22 10.67 -2.35
C ALA A 125 -2.92 11.16 -3.77
N THR A 126 -1.62 11.27 -4.10
CA THR A 126 -1.13 11.38 -5.48
C THR A 126 -0.38 10.09 -5.82
N VAL A 127 -0.79 9.42 -6.89
CA VAL A 127 -0.35 8.07 -7.25
C VAL A 127 0.16 8.06 -8.68
N TRP A 128 1.45 7.72 -8.93
CA TRP A 128 2.02 7.70 -10.28
C TRP A 128 3.23 6.77 -10.41
N ASP A 129 3.59 6.37 -11.61
CA ASP A 129 4.73 5.50 -11.92
C ASP A 129 4.74 4.18 -11.14
N ASN A 130 3.57 3.64 -10.79
CA ASN A 130 3.49 2.36 -10.11
C ASN A 130 3.14 1.23 -11.07
N PHE A 131 3.57 0.02 -10.72
CA PHE A 131 3.33 -1.17 -11.52
C PHE A 131 2.85 -2.33 -10.65
N MET A 132 1.93 -3.12 -11.20
CA MET A 132 1.50 -4.38 -10.62
C MET A 132 1.68 -5.50 -11.65
N ALA A 133 2.27 -6.61 -11.22
CA ALA A 133 2.42 -7.79 -12.05
C ALA A 133 1.53 -8.92 -11.54
N TYR A 134 0.81 -9.57 -12.45
CA TYR A 134 0.05 -10.79 -12.20
C TYR A 134 -0.08 -11.61 -13.48
N ASP A 135 -0.25 -12.93 -13.34
CA ASP A 135 -0.38 -13.85 -14.48
C ASP A 135 0.77 -13.74 -15.51
N GLY A 136 1.97 -13.35 -15.04
CA GLY A 136 3.17 -13.22 -15.86
C GLY A 136 3.31 -11.89 -16.61
N GLU A 137 2.38 -10.96 -16.48
CA GLU A 137 2.40 -9.66 -17.15
C GLU A 137 2.56 -8.51 -16.15
N LEU A 138 3.12 -7.41 -16.61
CA LEU A 138 3.35 -6.18 -15.85
C LEU A 138 2.42 -5.07 -16.35
N PHE A 139 1.68 -4.45 -15.44
CA PHE A 139 0.71 -3.41 -15.74
C PHE A 139 1.05 -2.12 -15.03
N SER A 140 0.90 -0.97 -15.73
CA SER A 140 0.85 0.34 -15.07
C SER A 140 -0.46 0.44 -14.28
N VAL A 141 -0.38 0.97 -13.07
CA VAL A 141 -1.54 1.13 -12.16
C VAL A 141 -1.86 2.58 -11.86
N ASP A 142 -1.48 3.47 -12.76
CA ASP A 142 -1.73 4.91 -12.67
C ASP A 142 -3.12 5.31 -13.19
N ASN A 143 -4.04 4.35 -13.27
CA ASN A 143 -5.35 4.51 -13.87
C ASN A 143 -6.41 4.04 -12.88
N GLU A 144 -7.42 4.87 -12.70
CA GLU A 144 -8.50 4.70 -11.73
C GLU A 144 -9.34 3.44 -11.97
N ASP A 145 -9.52 3.04 -13.25
CA ASP A 145 -10.61 2.17 -13.62
C ASP A 145 -10.42 0.71 -13.20
N ASP A 146 -9.18 0.25 -13.05
CA ASP A 146 -8.95 -1.18 -12.90
C ASP A 146 -8.10 -1.59 -11.69
N GLN A 147 -7.33 -0.70 -11.11
CA GLN A 147 -6.32 -1.08 -10.11
C GLN A 147 -6.52 -0.44 -8.74
N TRP A 148 -7.48 0.48 -8.62
CA TRP A 148 -7.82 1.12 -7.36
C TRP A 148 -9.23 0.75 -6.93
N ASP A 149 -9.39 0.43 -5.66
CA ASP A 149 -10.68 0.30 -4.98
C ASP A 149 -10.77 1.44 -3.96
N TYR A 150 -11.68 2.39 -4.18
CA TYR A 150 -11.72 3.59 -3.35
C TYR A 150 -13.14 4.08 -3.06
N TYR A 151 -13.29 4.76 -1.94
CA TYR A 151 -14.53 5.40 -1.52
C TYR A 151 -14.24 6.78 -0.92
N ASN A 152 -14.95 7.80 -1.41
CA ASN A 152 -14.89 9.18 -0.92
C ASN A 152 -13.44 9.71 -0.80
N CYS A 153 -12.64 9.50 -1.83
CA CYS A 153 -11.23 9.89 -1.86
C CYS A 153 -10.96 10.95 -2.91
N ASN A 154 -9.97 11.80 -2.64
CA ASN A 154 -9.37 12.67 -3.64
C ASN A 154 -8.04 12.05 -4.09
N LEU A 155 -8.10 11.26 -5.14
CA LEU A 155 -6.94 10.61 -5.73
C LEU A 155 -6.54 11.33 -7.01
N LEU A 156 -5.28 11.69 -7.10
CA LEU A 156 -4.67 12.34 -8.26
C LEU A 156 -3.62 11.42 -8.87
N THR A 157 -3.50 11.46 -10.20
CA THR A 157 -2.41 10.80 -10.90
C THR A 157 -1.76 11.79 -11.86
N TYR A 158 -0.45 11.65 -12.03
CA TYR A 158 0.26 12.28 -13.14
C TYR A 158 0.33 11.22 -14.23
N GLY A 159 -0.70 11.16 -15.08
CA GLY A 159 -0.72 10.20 -16.18
C GLY A 159 0.58 10.25 -16.98
N ASN A 160 1.10 9.10 -17.34
CA ASN A 160 2.20 9.01 -18.29
C ASN A 160 1.81 9.77 -19.56
N LYS A 161 2.48 10.88 -19.82
CA LYS A 161 2.35 11.63 -21.08
C LYS A 161 3.20 10.96 -22.14
#